data_dd25882d2b60382c08997cdc75a87809
#
_entry.id   dd25882d2b60382c08997cdc75a87809
#
_cell.length_a   1.000
_cell.length_b   1.000
_cell.length_c   1.000
_cell.angle_alpha   90.00
_cell.angle_beta   90.00
_cell.angle_gamma   90.00
#
_symmetry.space_group_name_H-M   'P 1'
#
loop_
_entity.id
_entity.type
_entity.pdbx_description
1 polymer ?
#
loop_
_entity_poly.entity_id
_entity_poly.type
_entity_poly.pdbx_seq_one_letter_code
_entity_poly.pdbx_strand_id
1 'polypeptide(L)'
;MIASVAGGCVAAAIALAYGASWSVAALCASDLAALVFIAWVWLSVGRADAAATARIARIEDASRVAAESVLLGAGAASLVVVAFTLSQAGAATAPDRGLLTALAVGSVALAWTSVHTVHVLRYARLYYSQPEGGVDFGSQAPDYSDFAYLALTIGMTFQVSDTDLTAKRVRRVALHHALLSYLFGAVILAITVNSVAGLLGQ
;
A
#
# COMPACT_ATOMS: atom_id res chain seq x y z
N MET A 1 12.41 4.91 6.56
CA MET A 1 12.85 4.42 5.24
C MET A 1 14.13 3.59 5.28
N ILE A 2 15.27 4.09 5.80
CA ILE A 2 16.52 3.30 5.83
C ILE A 2 16.31 1.95 6.53
N ALA A 3 15.62 1.92 7.67
CA ALA A 3 15.31 0.68 8.39
C ALA A 3 14.45 -0.29 7.58
N SER A 4 13.46 0.21 6.82
CA SER A 4 12.60 -0.63 5.97
C SER A 4 13.39 -1.27 4.82
N VAL A 5 14.25 -0.49 4.16
CA VAL A 5 15.12 -0.99 3.08
C VAL A 5 16.13 -1.99 3.62
N ALA A 6 16.80 -1.67 4.74
CA ALA A 6 17.77 -2.57 5.35
C ALA A 6 17.11 -3.90 5.76
N GLY A 7 15.94 -3.86 6.40
CA GLY A 7 15.17 -5.05 6.74
C GLY A 7 14.83 -5.90 5.52
N GLY A 8 14.37 -5.26 4.44
CA GLY A 8 14.09 -5.95 3.18
C GLY A 8 15.31 -6.63 2.57
N CYS A 9 16.46 -5.96 2.52
CA CYS A 9 17.71 -6.57 2.05
C CYS A 9 18.13 -7.80 2.88
N VAL A 10 17.97 -7.73 4.19
CA VAL A 10 18.26 -8.87 5.09
C VAL A 10 17.31 -10.04 4.80
N ALA A 11 16.01 -9.77 4.63
CA ALA A 11 15.04 -10.81 4.30
C ALA A 11 15.36 -11.50 2.96
N ALA A 12 15.72 -10.71 1.92
CA ALA A 12 16.13 -11.26 0.64
C ALA A 12 17.40 -12.14 0.76
N ALA A 13 18.40 -11.66 1.46
CA ALA A 13 19.64 -12.42 1.67
C ALA A 13 19.40 -13.75 2.40
N ILE A 14 18.56 -13.75 3.43
CA ILE A 14 18.16 -14.96 4.14
C ILE A 14 17.43 -15.92 3.20
N ALA A 15 16.41 -15.45 2.46
CA ALA A 15 15.65 -16.29 1.55
C ALA A 15 16.55 -16.97 0.51
N LEU A 16 17.48 -16.21 -0.10
CA LEU A 16 18.44 -16.74 -1.07
C LEU A 16 19.41 -17.73 -0.46
N ALA A 17 19.87 -17.50 0.79
CA ALA A 17 20.76 -18.42 1.51
C ALA A 17 20.08 -19.77 1.79
N TYR A 18 18.76 -19.79 1.94
CA TYR A 18 17.96 -21.02 2.05
C TYR A 18 17.52 -21.61 0.71
N GLY A 19 18.05 -21.12 -0.42
CA GLY A 19 17.78 -21.67 -1.76
C GLY A 19 16.43 -21.25 -2.36
N ALA A 20 15.80 -20.21 -1.83
CA ALA A 20 14.56 -19.70 -2.41
C ALA A 20 14.81 -19.10 -3.80
N SER A 21 13.78 -19.14 -4.66
CA SER A 21 13.85 -18.48 -5.97
C SER A 21 13.97 -16.95 -5.80
N TRP A 22 14.48 -16.28 -6.83
CA TRP A 22 14.63 -14.81 -6.82
C TRP A 22 13.30 -14.07 -6.57
N SER A 23 12.17 -14.62 -7.07
CA SER A 23 10.85 -14.02 -6.88
C SER A 23 10.39 -14.11 -5.43
N VAL A 24 10.60 -15.25 -4.76
CA VAL A 24 10.32 -15.43 -3.33
C VAL A 24 11.20 -14.49 -2.50
N ALA A 25 12.49 -14.40 -2.80
CA ALA A 25 13.39 -13.48 -2.10
C ALA A 25 12.96 -12.01 -2.28
N ALA A 26 12.54 -11.61 -3.49
CA ALA A 26 12.05 -10.27 -3.76
C ALA A 26 10.73 -9.96 -3.02
N LEU A 27 9.78 -10.92 -2.94
CA LEU A 27 8.56 -10.75 -2.14
C LEU A 27 8.88 -10.64 -0.65
N CYS A 28 9.71 -11.52 -0.08
CA CYS A 28 10.10 -11.42 1.32
C CYS A 28 10.76 -10.07 1.65
N ALA A 29 11.59 -9.54 0.73
CA ALA A 29 12.19 -8.23 0.89
C ALA A 29 11.16 -7.09 0.89
N SER A 30 10.27 -7.08 -0.10
CA SER A 30 9.22 -6.06 -0.21
C SER A 30 8.23 -6.13 0.95
N ASP A 31 7.86 -7.33 1.38
CA ASP A 31 6.89 -7.56 2.43
C ASP A 31 7.41 -7.09 3.80
N LEU A 32 8.67 -7.42 4.13
CA LEU A 32 9.26 -6.92 5.37
C LEU A 32 9.43 -5.40 5.35
N ALA A 33 9.85 -4.83 4.20
CA ALA A 33 9.95 -3.38 4.06
C ALA A 33 8.58 -2.69 4.21
N ALA A 34 7.52 -3.27 3.62
CA ALA A 34 6.15 -2.80 3.74
C ALA A 34 5.63 -2.88 5.18
N LEU A 35 5.83 -4.02 5.85
CA LEU A 35 5.43 -4.21 7.25
C LEU A 35 6.10 -3.17 8.17
N VAL A 36 7.41 -2.97 8.04
CA VAL A 36 8.14 -1.97 8.83
C VAL A 36 7.63 -0.57 8.55
N PHE A 37 7.38 -0.24 7.28
CA PHE A 37 6.82 1.07 6.89
C PHE A 37 5.43 1.29 7.48
N ILE A 38 4.50 0.36 7.28
CA ILE A 38 3.12 0.45 7.77
C ILE A 38 3.13 0.57 9.30
N ALA A 39 3.84 -0.33 9.99
CA ALA A 39 3.90 -0.32 11.45
C ALA A 39 4.46 1.01 11.96
N TRP A 40 5.56 1.50 11.39
CA TRP A 40 6.13 2.77 11.82
C TRP A 40 5.18 3.95 11.60
N VAL A 41 4.56 4.04 10.44
CA VAL A 41 3.61 5.13 10.17
C VAL A 41 2.47 5.09 11.19
N TRP A 42 1.77 3.96 11.32
CA TRP A 42 0.59 3.89 12.19
C TRP A 42 0.90 4.01 13.67
N LEU A 43 2.06 3.56 14.13
CA LEU A 43 2.53 3.82 15.51
C LEU A 43 2.85 5.29 15.74
N SER A 44 3.30 6.01 14.70
CA SER A 44 3.66 7.42 14.81
C SER A 44 2.47 8.37 14.71
N VAL A 45 1.47 8.05 13.87
CA VAL A 45 0.38 8.99 13.55
C VAL A 45 -1.01 8.49 13.99
N GLY A 46 -1.18 7.21 14.29
CA GLY A 46 -2.49 6.61 14.52
C GLY A 46 -3.22 7.08 15.78
N ARG A 47 -2.56 7.86 16.65
CA ARG A 47 -3.16 8.49 17.84
C ARG A 47 -3.04 10.02 17.84
N ALA A 48 -2.63 10.62 16.72
CA ALA A 48 -2.50 12.04 16.60
C ALA A 48 -3.88 12.70 16.46
N ASP A 49 -4.17 13.66 17.34
CA ASP A 49 -5.34 14.51 17.19
C ASP A 49 -5.19 15.49 16.01
N ALA A 50 -6.20 16.29 15.70
CA ALA A 50 -6.19 17.23 14.58
C ALA A 50 -5.01 18.24 14.66
N ALA A 51 -4.67 18.73 15.86
CA ALA A 51 -3.57 19.68 16.04
C ALA A 51 -2.20 19.04 15.80
N ALA A 52 -2.00 17.82 16.29
CA ALA A 52 -0.79 17.04 16.04
C ALA A 52 -0.69 16.65 14.55
N THR A 53 -1.82 16.25 13.94
CA THR A 53 -1.92 15.93 12.51
C THR A 53 -1.50 17.13 11.66
N ALA A 54 -2.05 18.31 11.91
CA ALA A 54 -1.66 19.54 11.21
C ALA A 54 -0.16 19.85 11.33
N ARG A 55 0.40 19.71 12.54
CA ARG A 55 1.83 19.94 12.77
C ARG A 55 2.71 18.96 12.00
N ILE A 56 2.37 17.65 12.04
CA ILE A 56 3.15 16.60 11.36
C ILE A 56 3.02 16.74 9.83
N ALA A 57 1.82 17.04 9.34
CA ALA A 57 1.54 17.15 7.92
C ALA A 57 2.22 18.36 7.26
N ARG A 58 2.44 19.46 8.02
CA ARG A 58 3.12 20.67 7.54
C ARG A 58 4.65 20.58 7.48
N ILE A 59 5.25 19.51 8.01
CA ILE A 59 6.69 19.30 7.87
C ILE A 59 6.99 18.98 6.41
N GLU A 60 7.44 19.98 5.68
CA GLU A 60 7.92 19.82 4.30
C GLU A 60 9.27 19.09 4.30
N ASP A 61 9.30 17.95 3.62
CA ASP A 61 10.53 17.20 3.38
C ASP A 61 10.50 16.64 1.96
N ALA A 62 11.34 17.21 1.08
CA ALA A 62 11.47 16.75 -0.30
C ALA A 62 11.84 15.25 -0.39
N SER A 63 12.55 14.73 0.62
CA SER A 63 12.89 13.31 0.71
C SER A 63 11.67 12.42 0.86
N ARG A 64 10.60 12.90 1.50
CA ARG A 64 9.34 12.17 1.67
C ARG A 64 8.61 11.96 0.35
N VAL A 65 8.56 12.98 -0.50
CA VAL A 65 7.89 12.88 -1.82
C VAL A 65 8.59 11.85 -2.70
N ALA A 66 9.93 11.87 -2.72
CA ALA A 66 10.71 10.86 -3.43
C ALA A 66 10.46 9.46 -2.86
N ALA A 67 10.45 9.33 -1.53
CA ALA A 67 10.17 8.09 -0.83
C ALA A 67 8.78 7.52 -1.15
N GLU A 68 7.75 8.35 -1.14
CA GLU A 68 6.39 7.97 -1.50
C GLU A 68 6.32 7.47 -2.95
N SER A 69 6.98 8.16 -3.87
CA SER A 69 7.03 7.75 -5.28
C SER A 69 7.72 6.41 -5.47
N VAL A 70 8.79 6.16 -4.74
CA VAL A 70 9.49 4.86 -4.74
C VAL A 70 8.60 3.76 -4.15
N LEU A 71 7.91 4.02 -3.04
CA LEU A 71 7.00 3.04 -2.43
C LEU A 71 5.82 2.70 -3.35
N LEU A 72 5.22 3.70 -4.00
CA LEU A 72 4.13 3.47 -4.95
C LEU A 72 4.61 2.67 -6.18
N GLY A 73 5.77 3.01 -6.71
CA GLY A 73 6.39 2.29 -7.83
C GLY A 73 6.75 0.85 -7.45
N ALA A 74 7.35 0.65 -6.28
CA ALA A 74 7.70 -0.68 -5.77
C ALA A 74 6.44 -1.53 -5.52
N GLY A 75 5.39 -0.95 -4.95
CA GLY A 75 4.10 -1.62 -4.77
C GLY A 75 3.49 -2.08 -6.09
N ALA A 76 3.48 -1.22 -7.12
CA ALA A 76 3.01 -1.61 -8.45
C ALA A 76 3.90 -2.68 -9.09
N ALA A 77 5.23 -2.56 -8.97
CA ALA A 77 6.18 -3.55 -9.50
C ALA A 77 6.06 -4.92 -8.80
N SER A 78 5.72 -4.95 -7.51
CA SER A 78 5.54 -6.20 -6.76
C SER A 78 4.44 -7.08 -7.35
N LEU A 79 3.42 -6.50 -8.02
CA LEU A 79 2.36 -7.26 -8.68
C LEU A 79 2.92 -8.16 -9.80
N VAL A 80 3.97 -7.72 -10.50
CA VAL A 80 4.65 -8.54 -11.51
C VAL A 80 5.36 -9.72 -10.84
N VAL A 81 6.05 -9.48 -9.73
CA VAL A 81 6.74 -10.54 -8.97
C VAL A 81 5.74 -11.54 -8.39
N VAL A 82 4.59 -11.05 -7.91
CA VAL A 82 3.46 -11.89 -7.48
C VAL A 82 3.00 -12.82 -8.60
N ALA A 83 2.82 -12.30 -9.83
CA ALA A 83 2.41 -13.11 -10.97
C ALA A 83 3.43 -14.23 -11.27
N PHE A 84 4.74 -13.95 -11.20
CA PHE A 84 5.78 -14.98 -11.34
C PHE A 84 5.72 -16.02 -10.22
N THR A 85 5.52 -15.59 -8.97
CA THR A 85 5.43 -16.51 -7.82
C THR A 85 4.20 -17.42 -7.92
N LEU A 86 3.06 -16.88 -8.36
CA LEU A 86 1.85 -17.69 -8.62
C LEU A 86 2.05 -18.68 -9.77
N SER A 87 2.79 -18.32 -10.82
CA SER A 87 3.18 -19.23 -11.88
C SER A 87 4.01 -20.40 -11.35
N GLN A 88 4.97 -20.13 -10.45
CA GLN A 88 5.75 -21.17 -9.78
C GLN A 88 4.87 -22.05 -8.87
N ALA A 89 3.92 -21.47 -8.15
CA ALA A 89 2.99 -22.20 -7.31
C ALA A 89 2.15 -23.21 -8.13
N GLY A 90 1.75 -22.84 -9.35
CA GLY A 90 1.03 -23.73 -10.26
C GLY A 90 1.79 -25.00 -10.66
N ALA A 91 3.12 -24.93 -10.69
CA ALA A 91 4.00 -26.05 -11.03
C ALA A 91 4.50 -26.83 -9.79
N ALA A 92 4.26 -26.34 -8.58
CA ALA A 92 4.77 -26.91 -7.34
C ALA A 92 3.90 -28.05 -6.79
N THR A 93 4.49 -28.90 -5.93
CA THR A 93 3.78 -29.92 -5.15
C THR A 93 2.91 -29.28 -4.07
N ALA A 94 1.97 -30.04 -3.51
CA ALA A 94 0.90 -29.51 -2.65
C ALA A 94 1.38 -28.61 -1.49
N PRO A 95 2.37 -28.96 -0.63
CA PRO A 95 2.77 -28.09 0.47
C PRO A 95 3.40 -26.79 -0.02
N ASP A 96 4.28 -26.86 -1.04
CA ASP A 96 4.96 -25.67 -1.58
C ASP A 96 3.99 -24.77 -2.35
N ARG A 97 3.01 -25.34 -3.04
CA ARG A 97 1.94 -24.58 -3.71
C ARG A 97 1.18 -23.71 -2.72
N GLY A 98 0.76 -24.28 -1.58
CA GLY A 98 0.04 -23.55 -0.53
C GLY A 98 0.86 -22.38 0.03
N LEU A 99 2.12 -22.63 0.32
CA LEU A 99 3.03 -21.62 0.86
C LEU A 99 3.28 -20.47 -0.14
N LEU A 100 3.58 -20.79 -1.40
CA LEU A 100 3.81 -19.79 -2.44
C LEU A 100 2.55 -18.94 -2.71
N THR A 101 1.38 -19.58 -2.72
CA THR A 101 0.11 -18.86 -2.87
C THR A 101 -0.17 -17.94 -1.69
N ALA A 102 0.04 -18.41 -0.46
CA ALA A 102 -0.14 -17.60 0.73
C ALA A 102 0.83 -16.40 0.76
N LEU A 103 2.10 -16.60 0.38
CA LEU A 103 3.07 -15.52 0.23
C LEU A 103 2.59 -14.50 -0.81
N ALA A 104 2.19 -14.94 -2.00
CA ALA A 104 1.73 -14.05 -3.06
C ALA A 104 0.51 -13.23 -2.65
N VAL A 105 -0.49 -13.83 -2.01
CA VAL A 105 -1.68 -13.14 -1.49
C VAL A 105 -1.31 -12.15 -0.40
N GLY A 106 -0.45 -12.55 0.54
CA GLY A 106 0.05 -11.68 1.61
C GLY A 106 0.80 -10.46 1.05
N SER A 107 1.66 -10.67 0.04
CA SER A 107 2.40 -9.61 -0.64
C SER A 107 1.46 -8.59 -1.31
N VAL A 108 0.40 -9.04 -1.98
CA VAL A 108 -0.59 -8.13 -2.58
C VAL A 108 -1.29 -7.31 -1.48
N ALA A 109 -1.69 -7.95 -0.38
CA ALA A 109 -2.35 -7.26 0.73
C ALA A 109 -1.43 -6.20 1.38
N LEU A 110 -0.16 -6.52 1.58
CA LEU A 110 0.83 -5.59 2.13
C LEU A 110 1.13 -4.43 1.18
N ALA A 111 1.29 -4.71 -0.12
CA ALA A 111 1.48 -3.67 -1.12
C ALA A 111 0.26 -2.75 -1.23
N TRP A 112 -0.96 -3.29 -1.23
CA TRP A 112 -2.21 -2.55 -1.19
C TRP A 112 -2.28 -1.64 0.04
N THR A 113 -2.04 -2.18 1.23
CA THR A 113 -2.04 -1.42 2.49
C THR A 113 -0.99 -0.31 2.47
N SER A 114 0.20 -0.57 1.93
CA SER A 114 1.26 0.44 1.80
C SER A 114 0.86 1.60 0.90
N VAL A 115 0.26 1.31 -0.26
CA VAL A 115 -0.22 2.33 -1.21
C VAL A 115 -1.23 3.26 -0.53
N HIS A 116 -2.20 2.70 0.20
CA HIS A 116 -3.21 3.50 0.88
C HIS A 116 -2.63 4.26 2.07
N THR A 117 -1.71 3.68 2.83
CA THR A 117 -0.99 4.37 3.90
C THR A 117 -0.20 5.58 3.37
N VAL A 118 0.47 5.46 2.21
CA VAL A 118 1.11 6.59 1.53
C VAL A 118 0.09 7.69 1.19
N HIS A 119 -1.09 7.30 0.69
CA HIS A 119 -2.12 8.27 0.34
C HIS A 119 -2.76 8.95 1.55
N VAL A 120 -2.89 8.28 2.70
CA VAL A 120 -3.26 8.91 3.98
C VAL A 120 -2.33 10.09 4.29
N LEU A 121 -1.03 9.85 4.28
CA LEU A 121 -0.03 10.89 4.55
C LEU A 121 -0.07 12.00 3.49
N ARG A 122 -0.27 11.65 2.24
CA ARG A 122 -0.33 12.59 1.12
C ARG A 122 -1.57 13.48 1.17
N TYR A 123 -2.75 12.93 1.52
CA TYR A 123 -3.97 13.73 1.70
C TYR A 123 -3.87 14.67 2.88
N ALA A 124 -3.35 14.21 4.04
CA ALA A 124 -3.12 15.07 5.20
C ALA A 124 -2.19 16.23 4.85
N ARG A 125 -1.08 15.98 4.15
CA ARG A 125 -0.16 17.02 3.71
C ARG A 125 -0.82 18.00 2.73
N LEU A 126 -1.57 17.51 1.74
CA LEU A 126 -2.28 18.36 0.79
C LEU A 126 -3.33 19.24 1.46
N TYR A 127 -4.05 18.69 2.43
CA TYR A 127 -5.05 19.42 3.18
C TYR A 127 -4.44 20.55 4.00
N TYR A 128 -3.40 20.25 4.79
CA TYR A 128 -2.75 21.21 5.69
C TYR A 128 -1.71 22.11 5.02
N SER A 129 -1.42 21.92 3.71
CA SER A 129 -0.60 22.87 2.94
C SER A 129 -1.39 24.12 2.58
N GLN A 130 -0.68 25.23 2.30
CA GLN A 130 -1.33 26.48 1.93
C GLN A 130 -1.76 26.53 0.45
N PRO A 131 -2.95 27.02 0.12
CA PRO A 131 -4.07 27.32 1.03
C PRO A 131 -4.62 26.04 1.66
N GLU A 132 -4.94 26.08 2.96
CA GLU A 132 -5.45 24.95 3.72
C GLU A 132 -6.82 24.48 3.20
N GLY A 133 -7.10 23.16 3.25
CA GLY A 133 -8.35 22.58 2.83
C GLY A 133 -8.26 21.84 1.48
N GLY A 134 -9.38 21.77 0.81
CA GLY A 134 -9.52 21.07 -0.48
C GLY A 134 -10.23 19.72 -0.38
N VAL A 135 -10.59 19.33 0.82
CA VAL A 135 -11.51 18.25 1.17
C VAL A 135 -12.48 18.80 2.20
N ASP A 136 -13.77 18.57 2.04
CA ASP A 136 -14.77 18.96 3.03
C ASP A 136 -15.07 17.78 3.94
N PHE A 137 -14.56 17.84 5.19
CA PHE A 137 -14.82 16.89 6.27
C PHE A 137 -15.89 17.38 7.25
N GLY A 138 -16.63 18.45 6.90
CA GLY A 138 -17.61 19.09 7.78
C GLY A 138 -16.98 20.09 8.73
N SER A 139 -17.55 20.23 9.94
CA SER A 139 -17.21 21.32 10.86
C SER A 139 -15.99 21.11 11.74
N GLN A 140 -15.41 19.92 11.78
CA GLN A 140 -14.26 19.59 12.61
C GLN A 140 -12.96 19.57 11.80
N ALA A 141 -11.86 19.99 12.44
CA ALA A 141 -10.54 19.85 11.84
C ALA A 141 -10.17 18.36 11.75
N PRO A 142 -9.78 17.86 10.55
CA PRO A 142 -9.55 16.44 10.34
C PRO A 142 -8.26 15.95 10.99
N ASP A 143 -8.28 14.72 11.47
CA ASP A 143 -7.12 13.99 11.94
C ASP A 143 -6.70 12.89 10.94
N TYR A 144 -5.70 12.06 11.30
CA TYR A 144 -5.25 10.99 10.41
C TYR A 144 -6.30 9.91 10.17
N SER A 145 -7.31 9.75 11.04
CA SER A 145 -8.41 8.80 10.82
C SER A 145 -9.34 9.23 9.69
N ASP A 146 -9.59 10.53 9.55
CA ASP A 146 -10.38 11.09 8.44
C ASP A 146 -9.66 10.91 7.10
N PHE A 147 -8.35 11.14 7.07
CA PHE A 147 -7.55 10.88 5.87
C PHE A 147 -7.43 9.38 5.57
N ALA A 148 -7.42 8.52 6.59
CA ALA A 148 -7.47 7.08 6.42
C ALA A 148 -8.81 6.63 5.82
N TYR A 149 -9.92 7.16 6.34
CA TYR A 149 -11.25 6.93 5.79
C TYR A 149 -11.27 7.29 4.29
N LEU A 150 -10.84 8.50 3.94
CA LEU A 150 -10.77 8.95 2.54
C LEU A 150 -9.92 8.00 1.67
N ALA A 151 -8.70 7.68 2.13
CA ALA A 151 -7.78 6.85 1.35
C ALA A 151 -8.28 5.42 1.19
N LEU A 152 -8.74 4.78 2.25
CA LEU A 152 -9.21 3.39 2.22
C LEU A 152 -10.53 3.26 1.45
N THR A 153 -11.44 4.24 1.55
CA THR A 153 -12.68 4.26 0.77
C THR A 153 -12.38 4.34 -0.73
N ILE A 154 -11.48 5.23 -1.16
CA ILE A 154 -11.02 5.26 -2.57
C ILE A 154 -10.35 3.92 -2.94
N GLY A 155 -9.59 3.33 -2.02
CA GLY A 155 -8.93 2.03 -2.21
C GLY A 155 -9.87 0.87 -2.47
N MET A 156 -11.00 0.84 -1.79
CA MET A 156 -11.98 -0.25 -1.85
C MET A 156 -13.09 -0.02 -2.89
N THR A 157 -13.53 1.24 -3.08
CA THR A 157 -14.72 1.57 -3.85
C THR A 157 -14.49 2.54 -5.01
N PHE A 158 -13.28 3.09 -5.13
CA PHE A 158 -12.88 4.12 -6.10
C PHE A 158 -13.60 5.47 -5.93
N GLN A 159 -14.52 5.60 -4.97
CA GLN A 159 -15.35 6.78 -4.75
C GLN A 159 -15.56 7.04 -3.24
N VAL A 160 -15.65 8.32 -2.89
CA VAL A 160 -16.15 8.81 -1.60
C VAL A 160 -17.42 9.62 -1.87
N SER A 161 -18.51 9.32 -1.18
CA SER A 161 -19.83 9.91 -1.45
C SER A 161 -20.27 10.95 -0.43
N ASP A 162 -19.66 10.99 0.73
CA ASP A 162 -19.99 11.82 1.89
C ASP A 162 -18.94 12.90 2.18
N THR A 163 -17.97 13.05 1.30
CA THR A 163 -16.85 13.99 1.45
C THR A 163 -16.53 14.62 0.09
N ASP A 164 -16.64 15.94 0.00
CA ASP A 164 -16.42 16.67 -1.26
C ASP A 164 -14.92 17.00 -1.45
N LEU A 165 -14.37 16.62 -2.62
CA LEU A 165 -13.05 17.02 -3.08
C LEU A 165 -13.12 18.38 -3.80
N THR A 166 -12.97 19.47 -3.07
CA THR A 166 -13.18 20.82 -3.57
C THR A 166 -12.00 21.38 -4.35
N ALA A 167 -10.76 21.00 -4.03
CA ALA A 167 -9.56 21.51 -4.67
C ALA A 167 -9.09 20.63 -5.85
N LYS A 168 -8.70 21.28 -6.98
CA LYS A 168 -8.18 20.61 -8.18
C LYS A 168 -6.91 19.76 -7.86
N ARG A 169 -6.05 20.23 -6.93
CA ARG A 169 -4.84 19.51 -6.50
C ARG A 169 -5.18 18.17 -5.86
N VAL A 170 -6.22 18.13 -5.01
CA VAL A 170 -6.69 16.91 -4.34
C VAL A 170 -7.32 15.96 -5.35
N ARG A 171 -8.21 16.47 -6.23
CA ARG A 171 -8.84 15.64 -7.28
C ARG A 171 -7.83 14.97 -8.20
N ARG A 172 -6.71 15.64 -8.52
CA ARG A 172 -5.63 15.05 -9.34
C ARG A 172 -4.97 13.88 -8.63
N VAL A 173 -4.70 14.01 -7.33
CA VAL A 173 -4.13 12.92 -6.53
C VAL A 173 -5.13 11.78 -6.36
N ALA A 174 -6.41 12.09 -6.12
CA ALA A 174 -7.46 11.09 -6.02
C ALA A 174 -7.64 10.29 -7.31
N LEU A 175 -7.52 10.92 -8.47
CA LEU A 175 -7.55 10.21 -9.76
C LEU A 175 -6.40 9.19 -9.89
N HIS A 176 -5.17 9.59 -9.59
CA HIS A 176 -4.03 8.66 -9.62
C HIS A 176 -4.19 7.54 -8.59
N HIS A 177 -4.70 7.87 -7.40
CA HIS A 177 -4.99 6.90 -6.36
C HIS A 177 -6.04 5.87 -6.82
N ALA A 178 -7.15 6.34 -7.39
CA ALA A 178 -8.20 5.47 -7.92
C ALA A 178 -7.69 4.55 -9.04
N LEU A 179 -6.83 5.04 -9.95
CA LEU A 179 -6.21 4.22 -10.99
C LEU A 179 -5.31 3.12 -10.41
N LEU A 180 -4.52 3.43 -9.39
CA LEU A 180 -3.73 2.42 -8.68
C LEU A 180 -4.64 1.41 -7.96
N SER A 181 -5.68 1.89 -7.28
CA SER A 181 -6.65 1.04 -6.59
C SER A 181 -7.35 0.08 -7.55
N TYR A 182 -7.72 0.55 -8.74
CA TYR A 182 -8.29 -0.28 -9.80
C TYR A 182 -7.32 -1.38 -10.24
N LEU A 183 -6.04 -1.05 -10.44
CA LEU A 183 -5.01 -2.04 -10.80
C LEU A 183 -4.89 -3.13 -9.74
N PHE A 184 -4.77 -2.75 -8.46
CA PHE A 184 -4.72 -3.72 -7.35
C PHE A 184 -6.00 -4.55 -7.26
N GLY A 185 -7.17 -3.92 -7.37
CA GLY A 185 -8.47 -4.59 -7.36
C GLY A 185 -8.60 -5.63 -8.47
N ALA A 186 -8.16 -5.32 -9.69
CA ALA A 186 -8.14 -6.25 -10.81
C ALA A 186 -7.24 -7.47 -10.55
N VAL A 187 -6.05 -7.25 -9.98
CA VAL A 187 -5.12 -8.33 -9.62
C VAL A 187 -5.70 -9.20 -8.50
N ILE A 188 -6.26 -8.59 -7.44
CA ILE A 188 -6.91 -9.32 -6.34
C ILE A 188 -8.04 -10.19 -6.87
N LEU A 189 -8.89 -9.65 -7.73
CA LEU A 189 -9.98 -10.38 -8.35
C LEU A 189 -9.48 -11.56 -9.20
N ALA A 190 -8.45 -11.34 -10.02
CA ALA A 190 -7.85 -12.39 -10.83
C ALA A 190 -7.28 -13.54 -9.98
N ILE A 191 -6.59 -13.21 -8.87
CA ILE A 191 -6.07 -14.22 -7.93
C ILE A 191 -7.22 -14.98 -7.28
N THR A 192 -8.27 -14.29 -6.86
CA THR A 192 -9.43 -14.90 -6.21
C THR A 192 -10.14 -15.87 -7.14
N VAL A 193 -10.43 -15.46 -8.39
CA VAL A 193 -11.08 -16.31 -9.40
C VAL A 193 -10.23 -17.54 -9.69
N ASN A 194 -8.92 -17.38 -9.89
CA ASN A 194 -8.02 -18.51 -10.12
C ASN A 194 -7.97 -19.49 -8.94
N SER A 195 -7.94 -18.96 -7.72
CA SER A 195 -7.91 -19.81 -6.52
C SER A 195 -9.20 -20.62 -6.35
N VAL A 196 -10.36 -19.99 -6.59
CA VAL A 196 -11.67 -20.66 -6.53
C VAL A 196 -11.79 -21.71 -7.65
N ALA A 197 -11.40 -21.39 -8.88
CA ALA A 197 -11.42 -22.33 -10.00
C ALA A 197 -10.53 -23.55 -9.74
N GLY A 198 -9.36 -23.36 -9.13
CA GLY A 198 -8.47 -24.44 -8.74
C GLY A 198 -9.03 -25.35 -7.64
N LEU A 199 -9.90 -24.83 -6.77
CA LEU A 199 -10.60 -25.65 -5.76
C LEU A 199 -11.78 -26.45 -6.34
N LEU A 200 -12.45 -25.90 -7.34
CA LEU A 200 -13.61 -26.56 -7.97
C LEU A 200 -13.21 -27.57 -9.06
N GLY A 201 -11.99 -27.50 -9.55
CA GLY A 201 -11.45 -28.39 -10.60
C GLY A 201 -10.74 -29.65 -10.06
N GLN A 202 -10.74 -29.88 -8.74
CA GLN A 202 -10.22 -31.08 -8.07
C GLN A 202 -11.41 -32.05 -7.79
#